data_cd4d06c56cf2647c396b1c3a068280be
#
_entry.id   cd4d06c56cf2647c396b1c3a068280be
#
_cell.length_a   1.000
_cell.length_b   1.000
_cell.length_c   1.000
_cell.angle_alpha   90.00
_cell.angle_beta   90.00
_cell.angle_gamma   90.00
#
_symmetry.space_group_name_H-M   'P 1'
#
loop_
_entity.id
_entity.type
_entity.pdbx_description
1 polymer ?
#
loop_
_entity_poly.entity_id
_entity_poly.type
_entity_poly.pdbx_seq_one_letter_code
_entity_poly.pdbx_strand_id
1 'polypeptide(L)'
;MDAPPPPGAGTPAGAPRGRSPLARFVLTVILWLPVTFVVWYLVSPALMWVVKLVAAVAVMPFGDLVRTVEQTGSTLQFVTSLKPGQAAGAGVVSVSVDGLLYSFGMPMFAALTLSAREQARWKLLVIGIAALVPFVTFGVIADFLKNVAITAGPLVASQAGFSAPQREMIAFAYQFGTLIMPTVVPAVVWVVTHRAFLERMRGATRTPSA
;
A
#
# COMPACT_ATOMS: atom_id res chain seq x y z
N MET A 1 -78.12 -12.32 12.01
CA MET A 1 -77.20 -13.16 12.80
C MET A 1 -75.87 -13.24 12.02
N ASP A 2 -75.01 -12.29 12.26
CA ASP A 2 -73.68 -12.27 11.65
C ASP A 2 -72.71 -13.08 12.50
N ALA A 3 -72.06 -14.08 11.86
CA ALA A 3 -71.06 -14.90 12.52
C ALA A 3 -69.77 -14.10 12.75
N PRO A 4 -69.10 -14.22 13.91
CA PRO A 4 -67.83 -13.53 14.20
C PRO A 4 -66.73 -14.08 13.31
N PRO A 5 -65.75 -13.23 12.92
CA PRO A 5 -64.63 -13.66 12.10
C PRO A 5 -63.69 -14.57 12.91
N PRO A 6 -62.99 -15.53 12.27
CA PRO A 6 -62.10 -16.47 12.95
C PRO A 6 -60.90 -15.78 13.57
N PRO A 7 -60.50 -16.11 14.82
CA PRO A 7 -59.28 -15.60 15.42
C PRO A 7 -58.05 -16.31 14.84
N GLY A 8 -57.05 -15.54 14.44
CA GLY A 8 -55.71 -16.09 14.28
C GLY A 8 -55.10 -16.06 12.88
N ALA A 9 -55.12 -14.92 12.21
CA ALA A 9 -54.05 -14.67 11.22
C ALA A 9 -52.81 -14.15 11.98
N GLY A 10 -52.05 -15.08 12.52
CA GLY A 10 -50.75 -14.78 13.13
C GLY A 10 -49.87 -14.08 12.11
N THR A 11 -49.45 -12.85 12.42
CA THR A 11 -48.45 -12.11 11.67
C THR A 11 -47.23 -13.00 11.48
N PRO A 12 -46.77 -13.31 10.27
CA PRO A 12 -45.60 -14.13 10.10
C PRO A 12 -44.43 -13.44 10.82
N ALA A 13 -43.92 -14.13 11.86
CA ALA A 13 -42.73 -13.71 12.60
C ALA A 13 -41.65 -13.36 11.57
N GLY A 14 -41.20 -12.09 11.58
CA GLY A 14 -40.30 -11.56 10.60
C GLY A 14 -39.07 -12.45 10.43
N ALA A 15 -38.90 -13.00 9.25
CA ALA A 15 -37.74 -13.80 8.90
C ALA A 15 -36.49 -13.01 9.28
N PRO A 16 -35.48 -13.64 9.91
CA PRO A 16 -34.26 -12.91 10.33
C PRO A 16 -33.67 -12.22 9.10
N ARG A 17 -33.63 -10.89 9.15
CA ARG A 17 -33.02 -10.05 8.08
C ARG A 17 -31.59 -10.48 7.93
N GLY A 18 -31.32 -11.41 7.02
CA GLY A 18 -29.97 -11.85 6.67
C GLY A 18 -29.15 -10.63 6.32
N ARG A 19 -27.96 -10.49 6.95
CA ARG A 19 -27.03 -9.39 6.67
C ARG A 19 -26.82 -9.29 5.15
N SER A 20 -26.90 -8.08 4.61
CA SER A 20 -26.67 -7.84 3.18
C SER A 20 -25.31 -8.41 2.75
N PRO A 21 -25.15 -8.85 1.49
CA PRO A 21 -23.88 -9.37 0.97
C PRO A 21 -22.72 -8.41 1.21
N LEU A 22 -23.00 -7.10 1.10
CA LEU A 22 -22.03 -6.03 1.37
C LEU A 22 -21.60 -6.00 2.85
N ALA A 23 -22.56 -6.11 3.77
CA ALA A 23 -22.25 -6.12 5.21
C ALA A 23 -21.41 -7.35 5.61
N ARG A 24 -21.65 -8.51 5.00
CA ARG A 24 -20.82 -9.71 5.19
C ARG A 24 -19.41 -9.51 4.65
N PHE A 25 -19.27 -8.92 3.48
CA PHE A 25 -17.98 -8.61 2.89
C PHE A 25 -17.17 -7.66 3.79
N VAL A 26 -17.76 -6.52 4.18
CA VAL A 26 -17.11 -5.54 5.07
C VAL A 26 -16.69 -6.16 6.40
N LEU A 27 -17.56 -6.95 7.02
CA LEU A 27 -17.22 -7.64 8.27
C LEU A 27 -16.05 -8.62 8.08
N THR A 28 -16.01 -9.33 6.95
CA THR A 28 -14.91 -10.25 6.64
C THR A 28 -13.61 -9.48 6.42
N VAL A 29 -13.63 -8.30 5.75
CA VAL A 29 -12.47 -7.43 5.60
C VAL A 29 -11.95 -6.99 6.97
N ILE A 30 -12.82 -6.50 7.85
CA ILE A 30 -12.44 -6.06 9.20
C ILE A 30 -11.79 -7.21 9.99
N LEU A 31 -12.30 -8.44 9.83
CA LEU A 31 -11.71 -9.60 10.50
C LEU A 31 -10.35 -9.99 9.93
N TRP A 32 -10.15 -9.86 8.60
CA TRP A 32 -8.88 -10.17 7.95
C TRP A 32 -7.81 -9.10 8.15
N LEU A 33 -8.19 -7.84 8.38
CA LEU A 33 -7.24 -6.73 8.54
C LEU A 33 -6.15 -7.03 9.59
N PRO A 34 -6.47 -7.34 10.86
CA PRO A 34 -5.41 -7.58 11.85
C PRO A 34 -4.52 -8.76 11.47
N VAL A 35 -5.09 -9.82 10.89
CA VAL A 35 -4.32 -10.99 10.46
C VAL A 35 -3.33 -10.62 9.34
N THR A 36 -3.81 -9.91 8.32
CA THR A 36 -2.96 -9.50 7.19
C THR A 36 -1.92 -8.47 7.60
N PHE A 37 -2.19 -7.60 8.57
CA PHE A 37 -1.20 -6.67 9.11
C PHE A 37 -0.10 -7.40 9.90
N VAL A 38 -0.45 -8.39 10.71
CA VAL A 38 0.54 -9.21 11.42
C VAL A 38 1.41 -9.99 10.43
N VAL A 39 0.78 -10.68 9.48
CA VAL A 39 1.52 -11.43 8.44
C VAL A 39 2.44 -10.51 7.65
N TRP A 40 1.93 -9.36 7.19
CA TRP A 40 2.73 -8.36 6.47
C TRP A 40 3.93 -7.89 7.28
N TYR A 41 3.75 -7.57 8.56
CA TYR A 41 4.84 -7.13 9.42
C TYR A 41 5.94 -8.20 9.52
N LEU A 42 5.55 -9.48 9.68
CA LEU A 42 6.50 -10.59 9.77
C LEU A 42 7.25 -10.85 8.45
N VAL A 43 6.57 -10.70 7.30
CA VAL A 43 7.18 -10.92 5.97
C VAL A 43 7.81 -9.66 5.37
N SER A 44 7.67 -8.51 6.03
CA SER A 44 8.16 -7.23 5.51
C SER A 44 9.66 -7.23 5.19
N PRO A 45 10.58 -7.92 5.91
CA PRO A 45 11.98 -7.96 5.50
C PRO A 45 12.18 -8.64 4.14
N ALA A 46 11.45 -9.74 3.89
CA ALA A 46 11.52 -10.43 2.59
C ALA A 46 10.94 -9.57 1.47
N LEU A 47 9.85 -8.85 1.74
CA LEU A 47 9.26 -7.91 0.80
C LEU A 47 10.23 -6.76 0.48
N MET A 48 10.88 -6.19 1.50
CA MET A 48 11.86 -5.12 1.32
C MET A 48 13.11 -5.60 0.58
N TRP A 49 13.44 -6.87 0.63
CA TRP A 49 14.50 -7.43 -0.22
C TRP A 49 14.16 -7.29 -1.72
N VAL A 50 12.91 -7.57 -2.09
CA VAL A 50 12.44 -7.36 -3.47
C VAL A 50 12.45 -5.86 -3.84
N VAL A 51 11.94 -5.01 -2.94
CA VAL A 51 11.95 -3.54 -3.13
C VAL A 51 13.38 -3.03 -3.28
N LYS A 52 14.34 -3.55 -2.49
CA LYS A 52 15.76 -3.22 -2.61
C LYS A 52 16.31 -3.51 -4.01
N LEU A 53 16.00 -4.69 -4.57
CA LEU A 53 16.46 -5.04 -5.92
C LEU A 53 15.93 -4.08 -6.98
N VAL A 54 14.64 -3.75 -6.89
CA VAL A 54 14.01 -2.79 -7.82
C VAL A 54 14.57 -1.39 -7.60
N ALA A 55 14.76 -0.97 -6.33
CA ALA A 55 15.35 0.33 -6.00
C ALA A 55 16.78 0.45 -6.50
N ALA A 56 17.61 -0.59 -6.36
CA ALA A 56 18.99 -0.58 -6.85
C ALA A 56 19.07 -0.33 -8.36
N VAL A 57 18.14 -0.92 -9.13
CA VAL A 57 18.02 -0.66 -10.57
C VAL A 57 17.49 0.75 -10.84
N ALA A 58 16.48 1.18 -10.11
CA ALA A 58 15.82 2.47 -10.31
C ALA A 58 16.69 3.67 -9.95
N VAL A 59 17.70 3.50 -9.08
CA VAL A 59 18.66 4.58 -8.75
C VAL A 59 19.86 4.66 -9.69
N MET A 60 20.05 3.71 -10.61
CA MET A 60 21.16 3.74 -11.59
C MET A 60 21.25 5.05 -12.41
N PRO A 61 20.12 5.67 -12.84
CA PRO A 61 20.18 6.93 -13.57
C PRO A 61 20.76 8.11 -12.78
N PHE A 62 20.83 8.01 -11.46
CA PHE A 62 21.42 9.05 -10.60
C PHE A 62 22.96 8.93 -10.51
N GLY A 63 23.57 8.01 -11.30
CA GLY A 63 25.02 7.86 -11.43
C GLY A 63 25.71 7.59 -10.10
N ASP A 64 26.78 8.36 -9.84
CA ASP A 64 27.63 8.17 -8.64
C ASP A 64 26.98 8.65 -7.33
N LEU A 65 25.76 9.17 -7.36
CA LEU A 65 25.07 9.66 -6.16
C LEU A 65 24.86 8.53 -5.14
N VAL A 66 24.47 7.32 -5.62
CA VAL A 66 24.22 6.15 -4.78
C VAL A 66 25.29 5.08 -5.08
N ARG A 67 26.09 4.72 -4.09
CA ARG A 67 27.10 3.66 -4.21
C ARG A 67 26.49 2.28 -4.03
N THR A 68 25.65 2.12 -3.01
CA THR A 68 25.00 0.85 -2.70
C THR A 68 23.70 1.07 -1.95
N VAL A 69 22.79 0.12 -2.08
CA VAL A 69 21.55 0.04 -1.32
C VAL A 69 21.67 -1.17 -0.39
N GLU A 70 21.70 -0.92 0.90
CA GLU A 70 21.75 -1.95 1.94
C GLU A 70 20.37 -2.12 2.58
N GLN A 71 20.18 -3.21 3.31
CA GLN A 71 18.93 -3.50 3.99
C GLN A 71 19.20 -4.04 5.39
N THR A 72 18.47 -3.51 6.36
CA THR A 72 18.42 -4.02 7.72
C THR A 72 16.95 -4.18 8.12
N GLY A 73 16.48 -5.43 8.16
CA GLY A 73 15.06 -5.70 8.40
C GLY A 73 14.16 -5.09 7.31
N SER A 74 13.26 -4.21 7.70
CA SER A 74 12.38 -3.46 6.79
C SER A 74 12.89 -2.07 6.39
N THR A 75 14.09 -1.68 6.86
CA THR A 75 14.71 -0.40 6.52
C THR A 75 15.69 -0.56 5.38
N LEU A 76 15.59 0.30 4.37
CA LEU A 76 16.54 0.42 3.28
C LEU A 76 17.51 1.58 3.55
N GLN A 77 18.80 1.33 3.38
CA GLN A 77 19.86 2.28 3.61
C GLN A 77 20.58 2.57 2.31
N PHE A 78 20.51 3.81 1.86
CA PHE A 78 21.19 4.29 0.66
C PHE A 78 22.52 4.91 1.07
N VAL A 79 23.62 4.23 0.75
CA VAL A 79 24.96 4.75 0.96
C VAL A 79 25.33 5.62 -0.24
N THR A 80 25.57 6.91 0.01
CA THR A 80 25.87 7.87 -1.05
C THR A 80 27.36 8.10 -1.21
N SER A 81 27.76 8.78 -2.27
CA SER A 81 29.13 9.32 -2.46
C SER A 81 29.34 10.68 -1.81
N LEU A 82 28.27 11.26 -1.26
CA LEU A 82 28.30 12.60 -0.68
C LEU A 82 29.08 12.63 0.63
N LYS A 83 29.80 13.73 0.86
CA LYS A 83 30.57 13.91 2.08
C LYS A 83 29.74 14.68 3.11
N PRO A 84 29.71 14.24 4.37
CA PRO A 84 29.15 15.05 5.44
C PRO A 84 29.98 16.34 5.60
N GLY A 85 29.35 17.39 6.17
CA GLY A 85 30.06 18.63 6.47
C GLY A 85 31.25 18.40 7.44
N GLN A 86 32.20 19.35 7.46
CA GLN A 86 33.44 19.24 8.23
C GLN A 86 33.27 18.90 9.73
N ALA A 87 32.10 19.16 10.31
CA ALA A 87 31.81 18.86 11.70
C ALA A 87 31.53 17.36 11.98
N ALA A 88 31.29 16.54 10.95
CA ALA A 88 30.87 15.14 11.09
C ALA A 88 31.99 14.11 10.85
N GLY A 89 33.23 14.57 10.63
CA GLY A 89 34.39 13.68 10.40
C GLY A 89 34.47 13.08 8.99
N ALA A 90 35.46 12.21 8.77
CA ALA A 90 35.64 11.50 7.50
C ALA A 90 34.62 10.36 7.40
N GLY A 91 33.59 10.55 6.59
CA GLY A 91 32.55 9.56 6.33
C GLY A 91 31.79 9.82 5.04
N VAL A 92 30.79 8.98 4.76
CA VAL A 92 29.85 9.16 3.67
C VAL A 92 28.44 9.38 4.23
N VAL A 93 27.63 10.16 3.53
CA VAL A 93 26.23 10.35 3.91
C VAL A 93 25.46 9.08 3.59
N SER A 94 24.76 8.57 4.61
CA SER A 94 23.89 7.41 4.48
C SER A 94 22.47 7.82 4.87
N VAL A 95 21.50 7.50 4.02
CA VAL A 95 20.09 7.83 4.22
C VAL A 95 19.31 6.54 4.45
N SER A 96 18.68 6.45 5.62
CA SER A 96 17.82 5.31 5.98
C SER A 96 16.35 5.66 5.71
N VAL A 97 15.65 4.77 5.03
CA VAL A 97 14.23 4.88 4.70
C VAL A 97 13.48 3.67 5.24
N ASP A 98 12.46 3.91 6.04
CA ASP A 98 11.61 2.84 6.56
C ASP A 98 10.59 2.41 5.48
N GLY A 99 10.78 1.20 4.95
CA GLY A 99 9.91 0.63 3.92
C GLY A 99 8.49 0.32 4.42
N LEU A 100 8.27 0.17 5.72
CA LEU A 100 6.94 -0.06 6.29
C LEU A 100 6.01 1.11 5.98
N LEU A 101 6.53 2.33 6.01
CA LEU A 101 5.76 3.55 5.73
C LEU A 101 5.15 3.56 4.32
N TYR A 102 5.78 2.90 3.36
CA TYR A 102 5.35 2.89 1.95
C TYR A 102 4.58 1.63 1.57
N SER A 103 4.68 0.57 2.38
CA SER A 103 4.09 -0.74 2.08
C SER A 103 2.84 -1.09 2.89
N PHE A 104 2.37 -0.21 3.79
CA PHE A 104 1.19 -0.51 4.64
C PHE A 104 -0.13 -0.69 3.87
N GLY A 105 -0.19 -0.25 2.62
CA GLY A 105 -1.34 -0.53 1.74
C GLY A 105 -1.42 -1.99 1.28
N MET A 106 -0.32 -2.75 1.34
CA MET A 106 -0.31 -4.16 0.95
C MET A 106 -1.17 -5.07 1.84
N PRO A 107 -1.11 -4.98 3.18
CA PRO A 107 -2.02 -5.75 4.05
C PRO A 107 -3.49 -5.38 3.84
N MET A 108 -3.80 -4.13 3.53
CA MET A 108 -5.17 -3.72 3.19
C MET A 108 -5.63 -4.37 1.88
N PHE A 109 -4.80 -4.35 0.84
CA PHE A 109 -5.06 -5.06 -0.41
C PHE A 109 -5.26 -6.56 -0.19
N ALA A 110 -4.42 -7.18 0.66
CA ALA A 110 -4.52 -8.60 0.99
C ALA A 110 -5.83 -8.93 1.72
N ALA A 111 -6.24 -8.11 2.71
CA ALA A 111 -7.50 -8.28 3.43
C ALA A 111 -8.71 -8.21 2.49
N LEU A 112 -8.73 -7.25 1.57
CA LEU A 112 -9.78 -7.10 0.56
C LEU A 112 -9.83 -8.32 -0.38
N THR A 113 -8.68 -8.78 -0.88
CA THR A 113 -8.56 -9.93 -1.79
C THR A 113 -9.01 -11.25 -1.13
N LEU A 114 -8.57 -11.49 0.10
CA LEU A 114 -8.98 -12.69 0.84
C LEU A 114 -10.47 -12.70 1.19
N SER A 115 -11.04 -11.52 1.41
CA SER A 115 -12.48 -11.35 1.74
C SER A 115 -13.38 -11.54 0.53
N ALA A 116 -12.92 -11.31 -0.69
CA ALA A 116 -13.68 -11.49 -1.92
C ALA A 116 -14.01 -12.96 -2.22
N ARG A 117 -13.35 -13.93 -1.55
CA ARG A 117 -13.58 -15.38 -1.65
C ARG A 117 -13.60 -15.94 -3.08
N GLU A 118 -12.82 -15.35 -3.99
CA GLU A 118 -12.69 -15.85 -5.35
C GLU A 118 -11.83 -17.13 -5.40
N GLN A 119 -12.11 -18.03 -6.36
CA GLN A 119 -11.32 -19.27 -6.51
C GLN A 119 -9.84 -18.97 -6.80
N ALA A 120 -9.57 -17.91 -7.55
CA ALA A 120 -8.22 -17.49 -7.92
C ALA A 120 -7.56 -16.53 -6.91
N ARG A 121 -8.08 -16.39 -5.70
CA ARG A 121 -7.64 -15.39 -4.69
C ARG A 121 -6.13 -15.37 -4.45
N TRP A 122 -5.47 -16.52 -4.42
CA TRP A 122 -4.01 -16.59 -4.23
C TRP A 122 -3.22 -16.05 -5.42
N LYS A 123 -3.67 -16.33 -6.65
CA LYS A 123 -3.08 -15.75 -7.86
C LYS A 123 -3.27 -14.23 -7.88
N LEU A 124 -4.47 -13.76 -7.58
CA LEU A 124 -4.78 -12.33 -7.52
C LEU A 124 -3.98 -11.63 -6.42
N LEU A 125 -3.78 -12.28 -5.27
CA LEU A 125 -2.95 -11.77 -4.18
C LEU A 125 -1.50 -11.58 -4.64
N VAL A 126 -0.89 -12.60 -5.25
CA VAL A 126 0.50 -12.53 -5.73
C VAL A 126 0.66 -11.47 -6.83
N ILE A 127 -0.23 -11.47 -7.83
CA ILE A 127 -0.20 -10.49 -8.92
C ILE A 127 -0.37 -9.07 -8.38
N GLY A 128 -1.31 -8.86 -7.46
CA GLY A 128 -1.54 -7.54 -6.88
C GLY A 128 -0.37 -7.06 -6.02
N ILE A 129 0.21 -7.92 -5.17
CA ILE A 129 1.41 -7.57 -4.41
C ILE A 129 2.56 -7.24 -5.35
N ALA A 130 2.79 -8.03 -6.39
CA ALA A 130 3.82 -7.75 -7.40
C ALA A 130 3.58 -6.40 -8.11
N ALA A 131 2.32 -6.10 -8.44
CA ALA A 131 1.94 -4.81 -9.04
C ALA A 131 2.14 -3.62 -8.08
N LEU A 132 2.10 -3.83 -6.77
CA LEU A 132 2.32 -2.78 -5.77
C LEU A 132 3.81 -2.48 -5.53
N VAL A 133 4.72 -3.42 -5.80
CA VAL A 133 6.17 -3.24 -5.56
C VAL A 133 6.74 -1.98 -6.23
N PRO A 134 6.47 -1.66 -7.51
CA PRO A 134 6.99 -0.45 -8.15
C PRO A 134 6.56 0.84 -7.44
N PHE A 135 5.32 0.88 -6.92
CA PHE A 135 4.79 2.05 -6.22
C PHE A 135 5.41 2.21 -4.83
N VAL A 136 5.65 1.12 -4.10
CA VAL A 136 6.42 1.13 -2.86
C VAL A 136 7.84 1.62 -3.12
N THR A 137 8.49 1.10 -4.16
CA THR A 137 9.84 1.51 -4.56
C THR A 137 9.89 3.00 -4.90
N PHE A 138 8.89 3.51 -5.62
CA PHE A 138 8.77 4.93 -5.91
C PHE A 138 8.73 5.77 -4.63
N GLY A 139 7.90 5.40 -3.65
CA GLY A 139 7.81 6.10 -2.36
C GLY A 139 9.14 6.12 -1.60
N VAL A 140 9.83 4.97 -1.55
CA VAL A 140 11.14 4.82 -0.92
C VAL A 140 12.19 5.70 -1.59
N ILE A 141 12.24 5.73 -2.93
CA ILE A 141 13.20 6.56 -3.68
C ILE A 141 12.88 8.04 -3.52
N ALA A 142 11.61 8.41 -3.54
CA ALA A 142 11.19 9.80 -3.34
C ALA A 142 11.59 10.32 -1.95
N ASP A 143 11.48 9.48 -0.91
CA ASP A 143 11.95 9.83 0.44
C ASP A 143 13.47 9.93 0.50
N PHE A 144 14.19 8.99 -0.10
CA PHE A 144 15.65 9.09 -0.22
C PHE A 144 16.06 10.40 -0.89
N LEU A 145 15.49 10.73 -2.04
CA LEU A 145 15.82 11.96 -2.78
C LEU A 145 15.47 13.22 -1.98
N LYS A 146 14.32 13.23 -1.29
CA LYS A 146 13.93 14.35 -0.42
C LYS A 146 14.95 14.52 0.72
N ASN A 147 15.43 13.44 1.32
CA ASN A 147 16.42 13.52 2.38
C ASN A 147 17.74 14.12 1.85
N VAL A 148 18.21 13.70 0.69
CA VAL A 148 19.45 14.23 0.07
C VAL A 148 19.29 15.67 -0.40
N ALA A 149 18.19 15.99 -1.08
CA ALA A 149 18.02 17.28 -1.74
C ALA A 149 17.56 18.40 -0.80
N ILE A 150 16.90 18.06 0.33
CA ILE A 150 16.23 19.03 1.19
C ILE A 150 16.66 18.89 2.66
N THR A 151 16.65 17.67 3.22
CA THR A 151 16.76 17.45 4.67
C THR A 151 18.21 17.40 5.15
N ALA A 152 19.13 16.86 4.36
CA ALA A 152 20.54 16.64 4.75
C ALA A 152 21.39 17.92 4.89
N GLY A 153 20.77 19.08 4.66
CA GLY A 153 21.40 20.39 4.79
C GLY A 153 22.05 20.93 3.52
N PRO A 154 22.40 22.24 3.51
CA PRO A 154 22.79 22.95 2.30
C PRO A 154 24.08 22.41 1.65
N LEU A 155 25.03 21.91 2.45
CA LEU A 155 26.27 21.33 1.93
C LEU A 155 26.05 20.06 1.16
N VAL A 156 25.22 19.15 1.67
CA VAL A 156 24.87 17.88 1.00
C VAL A 156 24.01 18.17 -0.24
N ALA A 157 23.03 19.06 -0.11
CA ALA A 157 22.17 19.47 -1.21
C ALA A 157 22.95 20.11 -2.37
N SER A 158 23.98 20.92 -2.08
CA SER A 158 24.84 21.51 -3.11
C SER A 158 25.71 20.47 -3.81
N GLN A 159 26.25 19.49 -3.09
CA GLN A 159 27.00 18.37 -3.67
C GLN A 159 26.12 17.49 -4.57
N ALA A 160 24.86 17.29 -4.21
CA ALA A 160 23.90 16.52 -5.01
C ALA A 160 23.50 17.22 -6.32
N GLY A 161 23.72 18.54 -6.43
CA GLY A 161 23.57 19.30 -7.68
C GLY A 161 22.15 19.49 -8.19
N PHE A 162 21.11 19.25 -7.36
CA PHE A 162 19.72 19.43 -7.78
C PHE A 162 19.35 20.90 -7.93
N SER A 163 18.81 21.26 -9.10
CA SER A 163 18.26 22.59 -9.39
C SER A 163 17.00 22.87 -8.56
N ALA A 164 16.59 24.14 -8.45
CA ALA A 164 15.39 24.50 -7.71
C ALA A 164 14.12 23.77 -8.20
N PRO A 165 13.82 23.70 -9.53
CA PRO A 165 12.66 22.93 -10.01
C PRO A 165 12.75 21.43 -9.68
N GLN A 166 13.96 20.83 -9.74
CA GLN A 166 14.11 19.42 -9.37
C GLN A 166 13.81 19.18 -7.89
N ARG A 167 14.22 20.07 -7.00
CA ARG A 167 13.88 19.98 -5.57
C ARG A 167 12.39 20.10 -5.30
N GLU A 168 11.69 20.96 -6.03
CA GLU A 168 10.23 21.06 -5.96
C GLU A 168 9.55 19.78 -6.44
N MET A 169 10.00 19.22 -7.57
CA MET A 169 9.52 17.93 -8.06
C MET A 169 9.78 16.79 -7.07
N ILE A 170 10.95 16.75 -6.43
CA ILE A 170 11.28 15.75 -5.41
C ILE A 170 10.35 15.91 -4.20
N ALA A 171 10.10 17.14 -3.74
CA ALA A 171 9.17 17.41 -2.63
C ALA A 171 7.75 16.95 -2.98
N PHE A 172 7.27 17.23 -4.18
CA PHE A 172 5.97 16.76 -4.67
C PHE A 172 5.93 15.24 -4.79
N ALA A 173 6.96 14.61 -5.37
CA ALA A 173 7.05 13.15 -5.48
C ALA A 173 7.03 12.47 -4.12
N TYR A 174 7.71 13.05 -3.11
CA TYR A 174 7.68 12.57 -1.74
C TYR A 174 6.27 12.65 -1.13
N GLN A 175 5.59 13.80 -1.26
CA GLN A 175 4.22 13.96 -0.75
C GLN A 175 3.28 12.96 -1.43
N PHE A 176 3.38 12.82 -2.74
CA PHE A 176 2.57 11.87 -3.51
C PHE A 176 2.87 10.41 -3.10
N GLY A 177 4.16 10.07 -2.97
CA GLY A 177 4.62 8.75 -2.54
C GLY A 177 4.20 8.37 -1.13
N THR A 178 4.14 9.33 -0.21
CA THR A 178 3.81 9.08 1.21
C THR A 178 2.31 9.08 1.47
N LEU A 179 1.56 9.98 0.85
CA LEU A 179 0.15 10.18 1.17
C LEU A 179 -0.79 9.40 0.24
N ILE A 180 -0.51 9.41 -1.07
CA ILE A 180 -1.44 8.89 -2.09
C ILE A 180 -1.12 7.43 -2.43
N MET A 181 0.15 7.12 -2.69
CA MET A 181 0.55 5.80 -3.16
C MET A 181 0.13 4.65 -2.22
N PRO A 182 0.37 4.70 -0.91
CA PRO A 182 0.06 3.58 -0.04
C PRO A 182 -1.43 3.39 0.22
N THR A 183 -2.25 4.40 -0.03
CA THR A 183 -3.71 4.37 0.24
C THR A 183 -4.53 4.15 -1.03
N VAL A 184 -4.28 4.94 -2.06
CA VAL A 184 -5.10 4.93 -3.29
C VAL A 184 -4.70 3.79 -4.22
N VAL A 185 -3.40 3.56 -4.42
CA VAL A 185 -2.94 2.55 -5.40
C VAL A 185 -3.40 1.14 -5.04
N PRO A 186 -3.31 0.66 -3.78
CA PRO A 186 -3.84 -0.66 -3.42
C PRO A 186 -5.33 -0.80 -3.69
N ALA A 187 -6.12 0.25 -3.45
CA ALA A 187 -7.55 0.25 -3.75
C ALA A 187 -7.81 0.15 -5.26
N VAL A 188 -7.07 0.91 -6.07
CA VAL A 188 -7.18 0.88 -7.53
C VAL A 188 -6.77 -0.50 -8.07
N VAL A 189 -5.63 -1.03 -7.63
CA VAL A 189 -5.16 -2.37 -8.02
C VAL A 189 -6.21 -3.42 -7.66
N TRP A 190 -6.81 -3.32 -6.47
CA TRP A 190 -7.87 -4.24 -6.05
C TRP A 190 -9.11 -4.14 -6.95
N VAL A 191 -9.59 -2.94 -7.24
CA VAL A 191 -10.74 -2.72 -8.14
C VAL A 191 -10.47 -3.31 -9.52
N VAL A 192 -9.28 -3.08 -10.07
CA VAL A 192 -8.89 -3.57 -11.40
C VAL A 192 -8.82 -5.10 -11.44
N THR A 193 -8.24 -5.71 -10.40
CA THR A 193 -8.06 -7.17 -10.35
C THR A 193 -9.33 -7.93 -9.97
N HIS A 194 -10.31 -7.28 -9.31
CA HIS A 194 -11.56 -7.93 -8.83
C HIS A 194 -12.81 -7.41 -9.54
N ARG A 195 -12.72 -6.99 -10.81
CA ARG A 195 -13.87 -6.47 -11.59
C ARG A 195 -15.06 -7.44 -11.62
N ALA A 196 -14.80 -8.71 -11.86
CA ALA A 196 -15.85 -9.74 -11.91
C ALA A 196 -16.58 -9.91 -10.56
N PHE A 197 -15.87 -9.77 -9.44
CA PHE A 197 -16.49 -9.76 -8.11
C PHE A 197 -17.40 -8.54 -7.92
N LEU A 198 -16.94 -7.36 -8.32
CA LEU A 198 -17.69 -6.11 -8.20
C LEU A 198 -18.97 -6.12 -9.06
N GLU A 199 -18.90 -6.67 -10.26
CA GLU A 199 -20.07 -6.83 -11.13
C GLU A 199 -21.13 -7.75 -10.51
N ARG A 200 -20.71 -8.88 -9.94
CA ARG A 200 -21.60 -9.80 -9.21
C ARG A 200 -22.27 -9.11 -8.02
N MET A 201 -21.52 -8.33 -7.25
CA MET A 201 -22.06 -7.58 -6.11
C MET A 201 -23.09 -6.53 -6.55
N ARG A 202 -22.83 -5.81 -7.66
CA ARG A 202 -23.78 -4.85 -8.23
C ARG A 202 -25.05 -5.51 -8.75
N GLY A 203 -24.94 -6.68 -9.39
CA GLY A 203 -26.08 -7.46 -9.85
C GLY A 203 -26.99 -7.89 -8.70
N ALA A 204 -26.40 -8.39 -7.61
CA ALA A 204 -27.13 -8.83 -6.44
C ALA A 204 -27.88 -7.73 -5.68
N THR A 205 -27.47 -6.47 -5.83
CA THR A 205 -28.17 -5.31 -5.24
C THR A 205 -29.27 -4.74 -6.13
N ARG A 206 -29.33 -5.14 -7.42
CA ARG A 206 -30.32 -4.64 -8.40
C ARG A 206 -31.53 -5.53 -8.58
N THR A 207 -31.58 -6.73 -8.04
CA THR A 207 -32.76 -7.59 -7.99
C THR A 207 -33.55 -7.23 -6.74
N PRO A 208 -34.60 -6.37 -6.82
CA PRO A 208 -35.58 -6.26 -5.76
C PRO A 208 -36.29 -7.62 -5.72
N SER A 209 -36.44 -8.20 -4.53
CA SER A 209 -37.35 -9.31 -4.30
C SER A 209 -38.74 -8.88 -4.74
N ALA A 210 -39.19 -9.43 -5.88
CA ALA A 210 -40.60 -9.40 -6.27
C ALA A 210 -41.46 -10.19 -5.27
#